data_a163b44c53ab74ad121ca36bc7db1e40
#
_entry.id   a163b44c53ab74ad121ca36bc7db1e40
#
_cell.length_a   1.000
_cell.length_b   1.000
_cell.length_c   1.000
_cell.angle_alpha   90.00
_cell.angle_beta   90.00
_cell.angle_gamma   90.00
#
_symmetry.space_group_name_H-M   'P 1'
#
loop_
_entity.id
_entity.type
_entity.pdbx_description
1 polymer ?
#
loop_
_entity_poly.entity_id
_entity_poly.type
_entity_poly.pdbx_seq_one_letter_code
_entity_poly.pdbx_strand_id
1 'polypeptide(L)'
;MEYLEKNHLVKTTEEEYQQFARFYSDISRYLNLSLTNEEVHIIAYDRTYNMNNYIVYPDAKEVLESLTKSYMMGIISDTWPSIEKQLRAIGVRDYFSISTYSCSFGKFKPDEILYKDALSKCGCRAEETVFIDDSIRNLEGAAKLGITPILIAANPASDVDSPYLKIHSLLELLR
;
A
#
# COMPACT_ATOMS: atom_id res chain seq x y z
N MET A 1 15.06 -8.63 1.23
CA MET A 1 14.18 -7.54 1.74
C MET A 1 14.97 -6.37 2.33
N GLU A 2 15.96 -6.61 3.15
CA GLU A 2 16.79 -5.56 3.80
C GLU A 2 17.34 -4.49 2.85
N TYR A 3 17.71 -4.84 1.62
CA TYR A 3 18.20 -3.88 0.62
C TYR A 3 17.14 -2.84 0.21
N LEU A 4 15.91 -3.30 -0.06
CA LEU A 4 14.81 -2.41 -0.46
C LEU A 4 14.34 -1.55 0.72
N GLU A 5 14.38 -2.09 1.94
CA GLU A 5 14.03 -1.35 3.16
C GLU A 5 15.01 -0.20 3.44
N LYS A 6 16.33 -0.45 3.31
CA LYS A 6 17.36 0.58 3.53
C LYS A 6 17.31 1.72 2.50
N ASN A 7 16.81 1.45 1.30
CA ASN A 7 16.79 2.41 0.19
C ASN A 7 15.36 2.83 -0.20
N HIS A 8 14.43 2.80 0.74
CA HIS A 8 13.00 3.02 0.46
C HIS A 8 12.60 4.49 0.31
N LEU A 9 13.46 5.44 0.66
CA LEU A 9 13.21 6.86 0.41
C LEU A 9 13.39 7.17 -1.08
N VAL A 10 12.30 7.07 -1.83
CA VAL A 10 12.25 7.21 -3.29
C VAL A 10 11.10 8.15 -3.65
N LYS A 11 11.36 9.16 -4.47
CA LYS A 11 10.41 10.25 -4.74
C LYS A 11 9.82 10.23 -6.13
N THR A 12 10.50 9.61 -7.08
CA THR A 12 10.09 9.60 -8.48
C THR A 12 10.00 8.18 -9.04
N THR A 13 9.15 7.97 -10.05
CA THR A 13 9.05 6.68 -10.73
C THR A 13 10.37 6.29 -11.42
N GLU A 14 11.18 7.28 -11.82
CA GLU A 14 12.49 7.00 -12.40
C GLU A 14 13.48 6.48 -11.33
N GLU A 15 13.50 7.08 -10.14
CA GLU A 15 14.30 6.59 -9.02
C GLU A 15 13.86 5.17 -8.62
N GLU A 16 12.55 4.90 -8.60
CA GLU A 16 11.98 3.57 -8.38
C GLU A 16 12.50 2.57 -9.41
N TYR A 17 12.42 2.90 -10.70
CA TYR A 17 12.93 2.06 -11.78
C TYR A 17 14.42 1.72 -11.61
N GLN A 18 15.25 2.74 -11.35
CA GLN A 18 16.68 2.56 -11.12
C GLN A 18 16.96 1.69 -9.89
N GLN A 19 16.16 1.83 -8.84
CA GLN A 19 16.25 1.01 -7.66
C GLN A 19 15.94 -0.47 -7.95
N PHE A 20 14.86 -0.75 -8.69
CA PHE A 20 14.52 -2.11 -9.08
C PHE A 20 15.54 -2.70 -10.05
N ALA A 21 16.10 -1.93 -10.98
CA ALA A 21 17.17 -2.41 -11.85
C ALA A 21 18.40 -2.87 -11.03
N ARG A 22 18.81 -2.10 -10.05
CA ARG A 22 19.91 -2.49 -9.12
C ARG A 22 19.54 -3.74 -8.32
N PHE A 23 18.34 -3.78 -7.75
CA PHE A 23 17.86 -4.91 -6.97
C PHE A 23 17.84 -6.21 -7.79
N TYR A 24 17.31 -6.20 -9.04
CA TYR A 24 17.28 -7.37 -9.89
C TYR A 24 18.66 -7.80 -10.37
N SER A 25 19.56 -6.84 -10.61
CA SER A 25 20.97 -7.14 -10.89
C SER A 25 21.65 -7.87 -9.73
N ASP A 26 21.43 -7.39 -8.48
CA ASP A 26 21.99 -8.00 -7.29
C ASP A 26 21.40 -9.39 -7.01
N ILE A 27 20.08 -9.55 -7.15
CA ILE A 27 19.42 -10.86 -7.03
C ILE A 27 19.92 -11.84 -8.09
N SER A 28 20.05 -11.40 -9.34
CA SER A 28 20.57 -12.26 -10.42
C SER A 28 21.95 -12.82 -10.08
N ARG A 29 22.84 -11.96 -9.57
CA ARG A 29 24.17 -12.39 -9.12
C ARG A 29 24.11 -13.35 -7.91
N TYR A 30 23.29 -13.03 -6.92
CA TYR A 30 23.15 -13.83 -5.69
C TYR A 30 22.58 -15.24 -6.00
N LEU A 31 21.62 -15.34 -6.91
CA LEU A 31 20.98 -16.61 -7.28
C LEU A 31 21.65 -17.31 -8.49
N ASN A 32 22.73 -16.76 -9.04
CA ASN A 32 23.43 -17.25 -10.22
C ASN A 32 22.51 -17.44 -11.45
N LEU A 33 21.57 -16.49 -11.66
CA LEU A 33 20.60 -16.55 -12.77
C LEU A 33 21.19 -16.14 -14.11
N SER A 34 22.40 -15.56 -14.14
CA SER A 34 23.09 -15.11 -15.36
C SER A 34 22.27 -14.17 -16.25
N LEU A 35 21.40 -13.33 -15.65
CA LEU A 35 20.65 -12.34 -16.42
C LEU A 35 21.60 -11.30 -17.02
N THR A 36 21.34 -10.96 -18.28
CA THR A 36 22.01 -9.84 -18.94
C THR A 36 21.52 -8.50 -18.39
N ASN A 37 22.27 -7.44 -18.62
CA ASN A 37 21.82 -6.09 -18.25
C ASN A 37 20.50 -5.72 -18.92
N GLU A 38 20.29 -6.12 -20.19
CA GLU A 38 19.05 -5.85 -20.91
C GLU A 38 17.85 -6.55 -20.27
N GLU A 39 17.97 -7.82 -19.90
CA GLU A 39 16.92 -8.57 -19.21
C GLU A 39 16.59 -7.96 -17.84
N VAL A 40 17.60 -7.55 -17.07
CA VAL A 40 17.39 -6.84 -15.80
C VAL A 40 16.59 -5.55 -16.00
N HIS A 41 16.93 -4.76 -17.03
CA HIS A 41 16.20 -3.53 -17.34
C HIS A 41 14.77 -3.79 -17.83
N ILE A 42 14.53 -4.83 -18.61
CA ILE A 42 13.18 -5.25 -19.04
C ILE A 42 12.32 -5.59 -17.81
N ILE A 43 12.84 -6.40 -16.88
CA ILE A 43 12.11 -6.79 -15.67
C ILE A 43 11.81 -5.57 -14.79
N ALA A 44 12.80 -4.69 -14.58
CA ALA A 44 12.62 -3.49 -13.79
C ALA A 44 11.62 -2.53 -14.43
N TYR A 45 11.63 -2.41 -15.75
CA TYR A 45 10.69 -1.57 -16.51
C TYR A 45 9.27 -2.12 -16.39
N ASP A 46 9.07 -3.42 -16.61
CA ASP A 46 7.78 -4.06 -16.45
C ASP A 46 7.23 -3.88 -15.04
N ARG A 47 8.05 -4.12 -14.02
CA ARG A 47 7.65 -3.94 -12.61
C ARG A 47 7.21 -2.51 -12.30
N THR A 48 7.85 -1.52 -12.91
CA THR A 48 7.61 -0.11 -12.59
C THR A 48 6.51 0.53 -13.43
N TYR A 49 6.43 0.17 -14.71
CA TYR A 49 5.61 0.89 -15.69
C TYR A 49 4.45 0.09 -16.28
N ASN A 50 4.42 -1.25 -16.12
CA ASN A 50 3.33 -2.05 -16.64
C ASN A 50 2.11 -2.01 -15.70
N MET A 51 1.13 -1.20 -16.06
CA MET A 51 -0.10 -1.04 -15.27
C MET A 51 -1.04 -2.26 -15.34
N ASN A 52 -0.82 -3.19 -16.27
CA ASN A 52 -1.61 -4.43 -16.38
C ASN A 52 -1.27 -5.46 -15.28
N ASN A 53 -0.21 -5.23 -14.50
CA ASN A 53 0.16 -6.09 -13.37
C ASN A 53 -0.76 -5.93 -12.16
N TYR A 54 -1.76 -5.03 -12.21
CA TYR A 54 -2.64 -4.71 -11.09
C TYR A 54 -4.09 -5.06 -11.38
N ILE A 55 -4.72 -5.79 -10.46
CA ILE A 55 -6.11 -6.22 -10.55
C ILE A 55 -6.87 -5.68 -9.33
N VAL A 56 -8.03 -5.10 -9.56
CA VAL A 56 -8.94 -4.61 -8.52
C VAL A 56 -9.84 -5.75 -8.07
N TYR A 57 -10.08 -5.87 -6.76
CA TYR A 57 -11.13 -6.73 -6.25
C TYR A 57 -12.50 -6.31 -6.83
N PRO A 58 -13.35 -7.27 -7.20
CA PRO A 58 -14.60 -6.98 -7.92
C PRO A 58 -15.54 -6.01 -7.20
N ASP A 59 -15.57 -6.09 -5.87
CA ASP A 59 -16.43 -5.28 -4.99
C ASP A 59 -15.84 -3.90 -4.64
N ALA A 60 -14.55 -3.67 -4.89
CA ALA A 60 -13.86 -2.49 -4.40
C ALA A 60 -14.47 -1.18 -4.90
N LYS A 61 -14.76 -1.07 -6.21
CA LYS A 61 -15.29 0.18 -6.78
C LYS A 61 -16.68 0.52 -6.25
N GLU A 62 -17.58 -0.45 -6.16
CA GLU A 62 -18.92 -0.28 -5.62
C GLU A 62 -18.88 0.24 -4.17
N VAL A 63 -18.04 -0.39 -3.36
CA VAL A 63 -17.88 0.00 -1.94
C VAL A 63 -17.29 1.40 -1.83
N LEU A 64 -16.21 1.69 -2.57
CA LEU A 64 -15.55 2.99 -2.54
C LEU A 64 -16.53 4.10 -2.97
N GLU A 65 -17.29 3.89 -4.05
CA GLU A 65 -18.32 4.82 -4.51
C GLU A 65 -19.41 5.07 -3.47
N SER A 66 -19.82 4.04 -2.75
CA SER A 66 -20.79 4.17 -1.67
C SER A 66 -20.25 4.92 -0.48
N LEU A 67 -19.06 4.58 -0.02
CA LEU A 67 -18.44 5.17 1.18
C LEU A 67 -18.08 6.65 0.99
N THR A 68 -17.67 7.08 -0.20
CA THR A 68 -17.36 8.51 -0.48
C THR A 68 -18.54 9.44 -0.28
N LYS A 69 -19.77 8.93 -0.27
CA LYS A 69 -20.99 9.74 -0.02
C LYS A 69 -21.10 10.22 1.43
N SER A 70 -20.46 9.51 2.36
CA SER A 70 -20.59 9.75 3.80
C SER A 70 -19.27 9.91 4.53
N TYR A 71 -18.17 9.48 3.95
CA TYR A 71 -16.86 9.44 4.60
C TYR A 71 -15.77 10.05 3.74
N MET A 72 -14.83 10.73 4.38
CA MET A 72 -13.54 11.07 3.77
C MET A 72 -12.68 9.81 3.76
N MET A 73 -12.15 9.45 2.60
CA MET A 73 -11.30 8.27 2.47
C MET A 73 -9.85 8.64 2.21
N GLY A 74 -8.94 7.87 2.81
CA GLY A 74 -7.51 7.99 2.65
C GLY A 74 -6.82 6.66 2.38
N ILE A 75 -5.61 6.73 1.84
CA ILE A 75 -4.73 5.58 1.65
C ILE A 75 -3.49 5.75 2.51
N ILE A 76 -3.14 4.70 3.29
CA ILE A 76 -1.81 4.53 3.88
C ILE A 76 -1.22 3.25 3.28
N SER A 77 -0.18 3.35 2.48
CA SER A 77 0.36 2.20 1.74
C SER A 77 1.88 2.09 1.85
N ASP A 78 2.34 0.85 2.08
CA ASP A 78 3.73 0.46 1.92
C ASP A 78 3.99 0.23 0.43
N THR A 79 4.54 1.24 -0.25
CA THR A 79 4.55 1.29 -1.71
C THR A 79 5.65 2.20 -2.27
N TRP A 80 5.68 2.29 -3.58
CA TRP A 80 6.61 3.05 -4.40
C TRP A 80 5.89 4.18 -5.16
N PRO A 81 6.62 5.17 -5.74
CA PRO A 81 6.02 6.30 -6.45
C PRO A 81 5.07 5.95 -7.60
N SER A 82 5.25 4.79 -8.23
CA SER A 82 4.37 4.31 -9.31
C SER A 82 2.92 4.09 -8.88
N ILE A 83 2.64 3.99 -7.57
CA ILE A 83 1.30 3.75 -7.02
C ILE A 83 0.25 4.74 -7.54
N GLU A 84 0.61 6.02 -7.70
CA GLU A 84 -0.30 7.04 -8.22
C GLU A 84 -0.81 6.70 -9.63
N LYS A 85 0.07 6.18 -10.50
CA LYS A 85 -0.28 5.74 -11.85
C LYS A 85 -1.11 4.47 -11.81
N GLN A 86 -0.78 3.54 -10.92
CA GLN A 86 -1.50 2.28 -10.73
C GLN A 86 -2.93 2.54 -10.29
N LEU A 87 -3.15 3.36 -9.25
CA LEU A 87 -4.48 3.71 -8.76
C LEU A 87 -5.34 4.40 -9.82
N ARG A 88 -4.74 5.25 -10.66
CA ARG A 88 -5.43 5.86 -11.81
C ARG A 88 -5.78 4.84 -12.88
N ALA A 89 -4.85 3.97 -13.24
CA ALA A 89 -5.05 2.94 -14.26
C ALA A 89 -6.18 1.97 -13.90
N ILE A 90 -6.28 1.58 -12.63
CA ILE A 90 -7.38 0.73 -12.14
C ILE A 90 -8.66 1.52 -11.81
N GLY A 91 -8.63 2.86 -11.92
CA GLY A 91 -9.78 3.73 -11.79
C GLY A 91 -10.34 3.88 -10.37
N VAL A 92 -9.44 3.87 -9.35
CA VAL A 92 -9.86 4.06 -7.94
C VAL A 92 -9.22 5.28 -7.27
N ARG A 93 -8.26 5.97 -7.94
CA ARG A 93 -7.52 7.07 -7.34
C ARG A 93 -8.41 8.20 -6.79
N ASP A 94 -9.45 8.53 -7.52
CA ASP A 94 -10.27 9.71 -7.24
C ASP A 94 -11.24 9.52 -6.06
N TYR A 95 -11.38 8.30 -5.54
CA TYR A 95 -12.12 8.05 -4.31
C TYR A 95 -11.36 8.51 -3.05
N PHE A 96 -10.05 8.74 -3.14
CA PHE A 96 -9.21 9.03 -1.98
C PHE A 96 -8.75 10.49 -1.98
N SER A 97 -9.18 11.24 -0.95
CA SER A 97 -8.79 12.63 -0.73
C SER A 97 -7.38 12.76 -0.16
N ILE A 98 -6.90 11.71 0.52
CA ILE A 98 -5.62 11.71 1.25
C ILE A 98 -4.80 10.50 0.82
N SER A 99 -3.49 10.71 0.71
CA SER A 99 -2.54 9.64 0.42
C SER A 99 -1.28 9.82 1.24
N THR A 100 -0.88 8.72 1.90
CA THR A 100 0.38 8.61 2.66
C THR A 100 1.10 7.35 2.18
N TYR A 101 2.27 7.54 1.61
CA TYR A 101 3.05 6.46 1.00
C TYR A 101 4.39 6.29 1.72
N SER A 102 4.74 5.07 2.04
CA SER A 102 5.97 4.69 2.74
C SER A 102 7.24 5.21 2.06
N CYS A 103 7.28 5.21 0.72
CA CYS A 103 8.42 5.69 -0.05
C CYS A 103 8.73 7.19 0.15
N SER A 104 7.74 8.00 0.56
CA SER A 104 7.95 9.41 0.87
C SER A 104 8.67 9.65 2.20
N PHE A 105 8.66 8.66 3.08
CA PHE A 105 9.24 8.73 4.42
C PHE A 105 10.45 7.80 4.60
N GLY A 106 10.66 6.86 3.69
CA GLY A 106 11.63 5.78 3.87
C GLY A 106 11.30 4.87 5.06
N LYS A 107 10.02 4.77 5.42
CA LYS A 107 9.48 4.01 6.55
C LYS A 107 8.30 3.18 6.11
N PHE A 108 8.10 2.02 6.75
CA PHE A 108 6.98 1.12 6.51
C PHE A 108 6.03 1.12 7.70
N LYS A 109 4.77 0.76 7.48
CA LYS A 109 3.87 0.41 8.58
C LYS A 109 4.51 -0.72 9.42
N PRO A 110 4.43 -0.70 10.73
CA PRO A 110 3.61 0.17 11.58
C PRO A 110 4.33 1.42 12.12
N ASP A 111 5.31 2.01 11.41
CA ASP A 111 5.93 3.26 11.88
C ASP A 111 4.87 4.36 12.01
N GLU A 112 4.82 4.99 13.19
CA GLU A 112 3.77 5.96 13.54
C GLU A 112 3.72 7.19 12.63
N ILE A 113 4.82 7.50 11.96
CA ILE A 113 4.91 8.66 11.06
C ILE A 113 3.87 8.59 9.93
N LEU A 114 3.57 7.37 9.43
CA LEU A 114 2.62 7.18 8.34
C LEU A 114 1.18 7.46 8.78
N TYR A 115 0.80 7.01 9.96
CA TYR A 115 -0.53 7.26 10.51
C TYR A 115 -0.70 8.72 10.92
N LYS A 116 0.32 9.32 11.55
CA LYS A 116 0.32 10.74 11.94
C LYS A 116 0.24 11.66 10.73
N ASP A 117 0.93 11.34 9.63
CA ASP A 117 0.84 12.09 8.37
C ASP A 117 -0.58 12.03 7.78
N ALA A 118 -1.20 10.83 7.76
CA ALA A 118 -2.56 10.68 7.29
C ALA A 118 -3.57 11.46 8.16
N LEU A 119 -3.47 11.35 9.48
CA LEU A 119 -4.31 12.11 10.42
C LEU A 119 -4.13 13.63 10.24
N SER A 120 -2.89 14.09 10.07
CA SER A 120 -2.61 15.51 9.83
C SER A 120 -3.21 16.02 8.52
N LYS A 121 -3.14 15.23 7.46
CA LYS A 121 -3.70 15.58 6.15
C LYS A 121 -5.23 15.62 6.16
N CYS A 122 -5.87 14.71 6.89
CA CYS A 122 -7.34 14.74 7.00
C CYS A 122 -7.85 15.80 7.97
N GLY A 123 -7.06 16.23 8.93
CA GLY A 123 -7.51 17.07 10.03
C GLY A 123 -8.45 16.34 10.99
N CYS A 124 -8.45 15.01 11.00
CA CYS A 124 -9.31 14.17 11.80
C CYS A 124 -8.64 13.83 13.15
N ARG A 125 -9.45 13.59 14.17
CA ARG A 125 -8.96 12.97 15.39
C ARG A 125 -8.86 11.47 15.19
N ALA A 126 -7.90 10.81 15.87
CA ALA A 126 -7.66 9.37 15.70
C ALA A 126 -8.92 8.54 16.01
N GLU A 127 -9.63 8.87 17.09
CA GLU A 127 -10.86 8.19 17.53
C GLU A 127 -12.06 8.36 16.57
N GLU A 128 -11.97 9.27 15.60
CA GLU A 128 -12.97 9.47 14.54
C GLU A 128 -12.61 8.70 13.26
N THR A 129 -11.49 7.97 13.27
CA THR A 129 -10.98 7.28 12.09
C THR A 129 -10.97 5.77 12.26
N VAL A 130 -11.14 5.09 11.14
CA VAL A 130 -11.02 3.64 11.02
C VAL A 130 -9.88 3.32 10.08
N PHE A 131 -9.03 2.37 10.45
CA PHE A 131 -7.96 1.85 9.60
C PHE A 131 -8.22 0.39 9.29
N ILE A 132 -8.31 0.07 8.00
CA ILE A 132 -8.58 -1.27 7.49
C ILE A 132 -7.30 -1.78 6.83
N ASP A 133 -6.80 -2.91 7.30
CA ASP A 133 -5.55 -3.50 6.79
C ASP A 133 -5.61 -5.03 6.99
N ASP A 134 -4.87 -5.79 6.19
CA ASP A 134 -4.78 -7.25 6.28
C ASP A 134 -3.67 -7.75 7.21
N SER A 135 -2.89 -6.83 7.79
CA SER A 135 -1.80 -7.12 8.72
C SER A 135 -2.12 -6.68 10.13
N ILE A 136 -2.20 -7.63 11.06
CA ILE A 136 -2.40 -7.34 12.49
C ILE A 136 -1.33 -6.37 13.02
N ARG A 137 -0.06 -6.55 12.63
CA ARG A 137 1.03 -5.66 13.01
C ARG A 137 0.75 -4.20 12.64
N ASN A 138 0.17 -3.96 11.46
CA ASN A 138 -0.19 -2.62 11.01
C ASN A 138 -1.38 -2.08 11.80
N LEU A 139 -2.38 -2.92 12.07
CA LEU A 139 -3.54 -2.57 12.89
C LEU A 139 -3.15 -2.20 14.33
N GLU A 140 -2.20 -2.92 14.94
CA GLU A 140 -1.64 -2.60 16.24
C GLU A 140 -0.95 -1.21 16.25
N GLY A 141 -0.26 -0.86 15.15
CA GLY A 141 0.34 0.47 14.99
C GLY A 141 -0.70 1.59 14.98
N ALA A 142 -1.79 1.39 14.27
CA ALA A 142 -2.92 2.33 14.22
C ALA A 142 -3.63 2.43 15.59
N ALA A 143 -3.91 1.29 16.23
CA ALA A 143 -4.58 1.22 17.53
C ALA A 143 -3.83 1.96 18.64
N LYS A 144 -2.48 1.91 18.65
CA LYS A 144 -1.63 2.66 19.60
C LYS A 144 -1.83 4.17 19.52
N LEU A 145 -2.30 4.67 18.39
CA LEU A 145 -2.60 6.10 18.18
C LEU A 145 -4.06 6.43 18.40
N GLY A 146 -4.91 5.46 18.77
CA GLY A 146 -6.35 5.65 19.00
C GLY A 146 -7.21 5.50 17.74
N ILE A 147 -6.64 5.09 16.61
CA ILE A 147 -7.39 4.79 15.38
C ILE A 147 -8.09 3.44 15.55
N THR A 148 -9.37 3.34 15.17
CA THR A 148 -10.12 2.09 15.26
C THR A 148 -9.66 1.09 14.18
N PRO A 149 -9.11 -0.08 14.55
CA PRO A 149 -8.61 -1.05 13.59
C PRO A 149 -9.68 -2.05 13.15
N ILE A 150 -9.67 -2.41 11.86
CA ILE A 150 -10.47 -3.49 11.27
C ILE A 150 -9.56 -4.38 10.46
N LEU A 151 -9.57 -5.69 10.75
CA LEU A 151 -8.86 -6.68 9.95
C LEU A 151 -9.69 -7.05 8.71
N ILE A 152 -9.10 -6.90 7.52
CA ILE A 152 -9.70 -7.44 6.30
C ILE A 152 -9.02 -8.76 5.93
N ALA A 153 -9.79 -9.85 5.99
CA ALA A 153 -9.36 -11.22 5.68
C ALA A 153 -9.88 -11.66 4.30
N ALA A 154 -9.70 -10.79 3.28
CA ALA A 154 -10.11 -11.10 1.90
C ALA A 154 -9.24 -12.18 1.23
N ASN A 155 -8.06 -12.46 1.79
CA ASN A 155 -7.14 -13.51 1.37
C ASN A 155 -7.03 -14.54 2.50
N PRO A 156 -7.04 -15.87 2.22
CA PRO A 156 -6.85 -16.91 3.24
C PRO A 156 -5.60 -16.73 4.12
N ALA A 157 -4.52 -16.12 3.58
CA ALA A 157 -3.32 -15.83 4.35
C ALA A 157 -3.51 -14.72 5.40
N SER A 158 -4.53 -13.87 5.25
CA SER A 158 -4.89 -12.81 6.20
C SER A 158 -6.00 -13.26 7.17
N ASP A 159 -6.55 -14.47 7.02
CA ASP A 159 -7.58 -14.99 7.90
C ASP A 159 -6.95 -15.65 9.13
N VAL A 160 -6.50 -14.81 10.04
CA VAL A 160 -5.85 -15.18 11.30
C VAL A 160 -6.70 -14.74 12.49
N ASP A 161 -6.44 -15.32 13.67
CA ASP A 161 -7.05 -14.86 14.91
C ASP A 161 -6.67 -13.41 15.19
N SER A 162 -7.66 -12.58 15.55
CA SER A 162 -7.48 -11.15 15.76
C SER A 162 -8.34 -10.65 16.91
N PRO A 163 -7.82 -9.77 17.76
CA PRO A 163 -8.64 -9.08 18.78
C PRO A 163 -9.52 -7.97 18.17
N TYR A 164 -9.35 -7.65 16.89
CA TYR A 164 -10.06 -6.58 16.20
C TYR A 164 -11.27 -7.13 15.44
N LEU A 165 -12.21 -6.23 15.12
CA LEU A 165 -13.29 -6.56 14.19
C LEU A 165 -12.70 -7.11 12.89
N LYS A 166 -13.22 -8.24 12.41
CA LYS A 166 -12.80 -8.90 11.19
C LYS A 166 -13.91 -8.86 10.15
N ILE A 167 -13.53 -8.51 8.93
CA ILE A 167 -14.37 -8.59 7.73
C ILE A 167 -13.67 -9.43 6.66
N HIS A 168 -14.43 -10.08 5.79
CA HIS A 168 -13.88 -10.90 4.68
C HIS A 168 -14.06 -10.21 3.31
N SER A 169 -14.86 -9.16 3.25
CA SER A 169 -15.09 -8.36 2.05
C SER A 169 -15.35 -6.91 2.45
N LEU A 170 -14.96 -5.97 1.61
CA LEU A 170 -15.28 -4.55 1.80
C LEU A 170 -16.79 -4.29 1.78
N LEU A 171 -17.60 -5.14 1.14
CA LEU A 171 -19.08 -5.05 1.14
C LEU A 171 -19.68 -5.10 2.55
N GLU A 172 -19.00 -5.70 3.52
CA GLU A 172 -19.46 -5.75 4.91
C GLU A 172 -19.45 -4.37 5.60
N LEU A 173 -18.71 -3.40 5.06
CA LEU A 173 -18.72 -2.01 5.52
C LEU A 173 -19.99 -1.25 5.14
N LEU A 174 -20.80 -1.78 4.25
CA LEU A 174 -22.07 -1.16 3.79
C LEU A 174 -23.31 -1.64 4.56
N ARG A 175 -23.13 -2.48 5.58
CA ARG A 175 -24.20 -3.07 6.42
C ARG A 175 -24.33 -2.34 7.78
#